data_93043d903cac4350433a2fef02658580
#
_entry.id   93043d903cac4350433a2fef02658580
#
_cell.length_a   1.000
_cell.length_b   1.000
_cell.length_c   1.000
_cell.angle_alpha   90.00
_cell.angle_beta   90.00
_cell.angle_gamma   90.00
#
_symmetry.space_group_name_H-M   'P 1'
#
loop_
_entity.id
_entity.type
_entity.pdbx_description
1 polymer ?
#
loop_
_entity_poly.entity_id
_entity_poly.type
_entity_poly.pdbx_seq_one_letter_code
_entity_poly.pdbx_strand_id
1 'polypeptide(L)'
;HGYRGTTLDQIAETSGLSKPNILYYFSGKEDIHVSLLNQLMESWLDPLERLKPDGNPLEEILAYVHRKLEMTREFPRESRLFANEILQGAPRMAPHLAAGLKPLFDDKTALIQHWVDAGDIATVDPRHLIFSIWSTTQHYADFEAQVGVLMAGEDGVLDGASAYLDNMFRKLLTP
;
A
#
# COMPACT_ATOMS: atom_id res chain seq x y z
N HIS A 1 -0.07 -13.41 15.07
CA HIS A 1 0.91 -13.25 16.17
C HIS A 1 1.91 -12.11 15.93
N GLY A 2 2.04 -11.65 14.68
CA GLY A 2 2.99 -10.60 14.28
C GLY A 2 4.45 -11.05 14.41
N TYR A 3 5.38 -10.14 14.10
CA TYR A 3 6.81 -10.46 14.13
C TYR A 3 7.28 -10.96 15.51
N ARG A 4 6.88 -10.28 16.59
CA ARG A 4 7.35 -10.61 17.94
C ARG A 4 6.78 -11.93 18.48
N GLY A 5 5.54 -12.24 18.12
CA GLY A 5 4.83 -13.44 18.60
C GLY A 5 5.06 -14.70 17.77
N THR A 6 5.84 -14.65 16.69
CA THR A 6 6.08 -15.78 15.79
C THR A 6 7.50 -16.32 15.95
N THR A 7 7.65 -17.65 15.95
CA THR A 7 8.93 -18.37 15.97
C THR A 7 9.23 -19.05 14.65
N LEU A 8 10.50 -19.41 14.38
CA LEU A 8 10.87 -20.19 13.19
C LEU A 8 10.20 -21.58 13.17
N ASP A 9 9.97 -22.17 14.34
CA ASP A 9 9.32 -23.47 14.43
C ASP A 9 7.84 -23.38 14.02
N GLN A 10 7.14 -22.31 14.44
CA GLN A 10 5.76 -22.02 13.99
C GLN A 10 5.68 -21.72 12.49
N ILE A 11 6.66 -21.00 11.94
CA ILE A 11 6.73 -20.76 10.49
C ILE A 11 6.94 -22.08 9.74
N ALA A 12 7.85 -22.94 10.22
CA ALA A 12 8.10 -24.26 9.64
C ALA A 12 6.84 -25.13 9.65
N GLU A 13 6.16 -25.22 10.79
CA GLU A 13 4.92 -25.99 10.95
C GLU A 13 3.83 -25.46 9.98
N THR A 14 3.61 -24.15 9.95
CA THR A 14 2.55 -23.54 9.11
C THR A 14 2.84 -23.69 7.61
N SER A 15 4.13 -23.60 7.20
CA SER A 15 4.52 -23.73 5.80
C SER A 15 4.66 -25.17 5.31
N GLY A 16 4.61 -26.16 6.22
CA GLY A 16 4.89 -27.56 5.89
C GLY A 16 6.36 -27.84 5.56
N LEU A 17 7.28 -26.92 5.92
CA LEU A 17 8.70 -27.05 5.69
C LEU A 17 9.43 -27.44 6.98
N SER A 18 10.60 -28.09 6.86
CA SER A 18 11.47 -28.28 8.01
C SER A 18 12.25 -27.01 8.32
N LYS A 19 12.56 -26.77 9.59
CA LYS A 19 13.40 -25.63 10.00
C LYS A 19 14.77 -25.59 9.30
N PRO A 20 15.49 -26.72 9.09
CA PRO A 20 16.70 -26.72 8.27
C PRO A 20 16.45 -26.26 6.82
N ASN A 21 15.34 -26.61 6.21
CA ASN A 21 15.00 -26.15 4.86
C ASN A 21 14.78 -24.63 4.83
N ILE A 22 14.11 -24.07 5.83
CA ILE A 22 13.93 -22.62 5.94
C ILE A 22 15.30 -21.94 6.11
N LEU A 23 16.15 -22.45 7.00
CA LEU A 23 17.47 -21.90 7.29
C LEU A 23 18.47 -22.07 6.13
N TYR A 24 18.15 -22.88 5.13
CA TYR A 24 18.93 -22.95 3.90
C TYR A 24 18.74 -21.70 3.03
N TYR A 25 17.53 -21.12 3.02
CA TYR A 25 17.18 -19.94 2.21
C TYR A 25 17.28 -18.62 2.97
N PHE A 26 17.04 -18.63 4.28
CA PHE A 26 16.95 -17.44 5.13
C PHE A 26 17.85 -17.59 6.35
N SER A 27 18.57 -16.54 6.69
CA SER A 27 19.45 -16.52 7.86
C SER A 27 18.70 -16.58 9.20
N GLY A 28 17.40 -16.31 9.20
CA GLY A 28 16.57 -16.34 10.38
C GLY A 28 15.20 -15.68 10.17
N LYS A 29 14.44 -15.55 11.25
CA LYS A 29 13.10 -14.97 11.24
C LYS A 29 13.09 -13.52 10.72
N GLU A 30 14.10 -12.74 11.04
CA GLU A 30 14.21 -11.35 10.62
C GLU A 30 14.39 -11.24 9.10
N ASP A 31 15.24 -12.09 8.55
CA ASP A 31 15.48 -12.16 7.10
C ASP A 31 14.21 -12.53 6.33
N ILE A 32 13.46 -13.53 6.81
CA ILE A 32 12.15 -13.88 6.25
C ILE A 32 11.21 -12.67 6.28
N HIS A 33 11.14 -11.98 7.41
CA HIS A 33 10.24 -10.84 7.60
C HIS A 33 10.60 -9.68 6.68
N VAL A 34 11.88 -9.31 6.60
CA VAL A 34 12.37 -8.24 5.72
C VAL A 34 12.17 -8.60 4.25
N SER A 35 12.46 -9.84 3.85
CA SER A 35 12.25 -10.31 2.48
C SER A 35 10.78 -10.22 2.08
N LEU A 36 9.86 -10.64 2.96
CA LEU A 36 8.43 -10.53 2.74
C LEU A 36 7.99 -9.07 2.60
N LEU A 37 8.42 -8.19 3.51
CA LEU A 37 8.05 -6.78 3.48
C LEU A 37 8.60 -6.06 2.23
N ASN A 38 9.81 -6.41 1.77
CA ASN A 38 10.36 -5.87 0.53
C ASN A 38 9.53 -6.31 -0.68
N GLN A 39 9.17 -7.58 -0.78
CA GLN A 39 8.32 -8.07 -1.86
C GLN A 39 6.93 -7.40 -1.87
N LEU A 40 6.35 -7.20 -0.68
CA LEU A 40 5.08 -6.46 -0.55
C LEU A 40 5.24 -5.00 -0.98
N MET A 41 6.31 -4.34 -0.56
CA MET A 41 6.60 -2.96 -0.94
C MET A 41 6.72 -2.83 -2.45
N GLU A 42 7.51 -3.67 -3.12
CA GLU A 42 7.65 -3.69 -4.58
C GLU A 42 6.30 -3.86 -5.29
N SER A 43 5.49 -4.84 -4.85
CA SER A 43 4.16 -5.07 -5.41
C SER A 43 3.23 -3.87 -5.23
N TRP A 44 3.33 -3.15 -4.10
CA TRP A 44 2.46 -2.01 -3.80
C TRP A 44 2.93 -0.70 -4.44
N LEU A 45 4.20 -0.60 -4.84
CA LEU A 45 4.74 0.53 -5.55
C LEU A 45 4.48 0.44 -7.07
N ASP A 46 4.34 -0.77 -7.63
CA ASP A 46 4.09 -1.00 -9.04
C ASP A 46 2.94 -0.14 -9.62
N PRO A 47 1.76 0.01 -8.99
CA PRO A 47 0.71 0.88 -9.52
C PRO A 47 1.09 2.36 -9.56
N LEU A 48 1.89 2.84 -8.60
CA LEU A 48 2.41 4.21 -8.60
C LEU A 48 3.45 4.40 -9.70
N GLU A 49 4.35 3.42 -9.88
CA GLU A 49 5.36 3.42 -10.92
C GLU A 49 4.75 3.52 -12.32
N ARG A 50 3.61 2.84 -12.53
CA ARG A 50 2.89 2.76 -13.81
C ARG A 50 2.14 4.02 -14.22
N LEU A 51 2.07 5.08 -13.42
CA LEU A 51 1.49 6.36 -13.84
C LEU A 51 2.21 6.86 -15.11
N LYS A 52 1.44 7.10 -16.18
CA LYS A 52 1.95 7.46 -17.50
C LYS A 52 2.00 8.98 -17.67
N PRO A 53 3.16 9.55 -17.98
CA PRO A 53 3.30 10.99 -18.19
C PRO A 53 2.44 11.54 -19.35
N ASP A 54 2.19 10.72 -20.35
CA ASP A 54 1.42 11.04 -21.57
C ASP A 54 -0.07 10.58 -21.50
N GLY A 55 -0.49 10.01 -20.35
CA GLY A 55 -1.87 9.63 -20.10
C GLY A 55 -2.75 10.82 -19.76
N ASN A 56 -4.08 10.58 -19.62
CA ASN A 56 -4.97 11.59 -19.04
C ASN A 56 -4.74 11.65 -17.53
N PRO A 57 -4.28 12.78 -16.97
CA PRO A 57 -3.86 12.86 -15.57
C PRO A 57 -4.92 12.45 -14.56
N LEU A 58 -6.17 12.87 -14.76
CA LEU A 58 -7.28 12.49 -13.89
C LEU A 58 -7.54 10.98 -13.91
N GLU A 59 -7.58 10.38 -15.10
CA GLU A 59 -7.84 8.94 -15.25
C GLU A 59 -6.66 8.09 -14.75
N GLU A 60 -5.42 8.56 -14.93
CA GLU A 60 -4.23 7.89 -14.36
C GLU A 60 -4.28 7.85 -12.83
N ILE A 61 -4.64 8.97 -12.17
CA ILE A 61 -4.78 9.02 -10.71
C ILE A 61 -5.94 8.15 -10.23
N LEU A 62 -7.09 8.18 -10.92
CA LEU A 62 -8.25 7.36 -10.55
C LEU A 62 -7.97 5.86 -10.72
N ALA A 63 -7.29 5.48 -11.80
CA ALA A 63 -6.85 4.10 -12.00
C ALA A 63 -5.90 3.65 -10.85
N TYR A 64 -5.01 4.53 -10.41
CA TYR A 64 -4.15 4.27 -9.26
C TYR A 64 -4.96 4.09 -7.96
N VAL A 65 -5.94 4.96 -7.68
CA VAL A 65 -6.85 4.84 -6.51
C VAL A 65 -7.57 3.50 -6.53
N HIS A 66 -8.17 3.13 -7.67
CA HIS A 66 -8.90 1.87 -7.82
C HIS A 66 -7.98 0.66 -7.60
N ARG A 67 -6.78 0.68 -8.20
CA ARG A 67 -5.83 -0.42 -8.02
C ARG A 67 -5.37 -0.56 -6.57
N LYS A 68 -5.12 0.57 -5.88
CA LYS A 68 -4.78 0.55 -4.45
C LYS A 68 -5.90 -0.04 -3.59
N LEU A 69 -7.15 0.30 -3.86
CA LEU A 69 -8.29 -0.26 -3.15
C LEU A 69 -8.47 -1.76 -3.44
N GLU A 70 -8.26 -2.18 -4.69
CA GLU A 70 -8.32 -3.61 -5.05
C GLU A 70 -7.25 -4.43 -4.35
N MET A 71 -6.02 -3.91 -4.24
CA MET A 71 -4.96 -4.55 -3.46
C MET A 71 -5.32 -4.68 -1.97
N THR A 72 -6.06 -3.74 -1.42
CA THR A 72 -6.62 -3.83 -0.07
C THR A 72 -7.59 -5.00 0.09
N ARG A 73 -8.37 -5.30 -0.97
CA ARG A 73 -9.26 -6.47 -1.04
C ARG A 73 -8.48 -7.79 -1.19
N GLU A 74 -7.48 -7.78 -2.06
CA GLU A 74 -6.68 -8.97 -2.38
C GLU A 74 -5.74 -9.37 -1.23
N PHE A 75 -5.15 -8.39 -0.55
CA PHE A 75 -4.03 -8.61 0.40
C PHE A 75 -4.22 -7.89 1.76
N PRO A 76 -5.36 -8.08 2.45
CA PRO A 76 -5.64 -7.34 3.69
C PRO A 76 -4.70 -7.71 4.85
N ARG A 77 -4.21 -8.95 4.90
CA ARG A 77 -3.27 -9.41 5.95
C ARG A 77 -1.88 -8.82 5.75
N GLU A 78 -1.45 -8.79 4.51
CA GLU A 78 -0.18 -8.22 4.08
C GLU A 78 -0.15 -6.72 4.33
N SER A 79 -1.24 -6.01 4.03
CA SER A 79 -1.39 -4.59 4.35
C SER A 79 -1.15 -4.34 5.84
N ARG A 80 -1.86 -5.05 6.70
CA ARG A 80 -1.68 -4.93 8.17
C ARG A 80 -0.28 -5.30 8.63
N LEU A 81 0.35 -6.30 8.02
CA LEU A 81 1.73 -6.67 8.37
C LEU A 81 2.69 -5.51 8.10
N PHE A 82 2.59 -4.90 6.94
CA PHE A 82 3.41 -3.74 6.56
C PHE A 82 3.09 -2.53 7.42
N ALA A 83 1.80 -2.19 7.60
CA ALA A 83 1.36 -1.09 8.46
C ALA A 83 1.91 -1.22 9.88
N ASN A 84 1.92 -2.42 10.46
CA ASN A 84 2.48 -2.66 11.80
C ASN A 84 3.99 -2.38 11.87
N GLU A 85 4.77 -2.70 10.85
CA GLU A 85 6.20 -2.35 10.79
C GLU A 85 6.39 -0.83 10.75
N ILE A 86 5.59 -0.13 9.92
CA ILE A 86 5.66 1.34 9.80
C ILE A 86 5.25 2.02 11.12
N LEU A 87 4.15 1.59 11.76
CA LEU A 87 3.67 2.14 13.03
C LEU A 87 4.67 1.96 14.18
N GLN A 88 5.55 0.95 14.11
CA GLN A 88 6.63 0.75 15.08
C GLN A 88 7.88 1.60 14.76
N GLY A 89 7.82 2.51 13.79
CA GLY A 89 8.95 3.35 13.37
C GLY A 89 9.81 2.71 12.27
N ALA A 90 9.31 1.71 11.56
CA ALA A 90 9.99 1.01 10.47
C ALA A 90 11.41 0.50 10.84
N PRO A 91 11.61 -0.17 11.98
CA PRO A 91 12.94 -0.48 12.51
C PRO A 91 13.79 -1.33 11.55
N ARG A 92 13.15 -2.06 10.63
CA ARG A 92 13.82 -2.90 9.63
C ARG A 92 13.70 -2.35 8.22
N MET A 93 12.60 -1.63 7.95
CA MET A 93 12.26 -1.17 6.60
C MET A 93 12.81 0.23 6.28
N ALA A 94 13.26 1.03 7.25
CA ALA A 94 13.72 2.39 7.00
C ALA A 94 14.79 2.52 5.88
N PRO A 95 15.82 1.66 5.80
CA PRO A 95 16.78 1.70 4.70
C PRO A 95 16.15 1.39 3.33
N HIS A 96 15.20 0.44 3.28
CA HIS A 96 14.51 0.02 2.05
C HIS A 96 13.53 1.09 1.58
N LEU A 97 12.84 1.77 2.51
CA LEU A 97 11.99 2.92 2.19
C LEU A 97 12.82 4.06 1.60
N ALA A 98 13.99 4.34 2.16
CA ALA A 98 14.87 5.40 1.67
C ALA A 98 15.47 5.07 0.29
N ALA A 99 15.80 3.81 0.02
CA ALA A 99 16.43 3.39 -1.22
C ALA A 99 15.42 3.12 -2.36
N GLY A 100 14.23 2.59 -2.05
CA GLY A 100 13.22 2.19 -3.04
C GLY A 100 12.05 3.18 -3.14
N LEU A 101 11.33 3.39 -2.05
CA LEU A 101 10.12 4.22 -2.05
C LEU A 101 10.43 5.70 -2.30
N LYS A 102 11.44 6.26 -1.63
CA LYS A 102 11.71 7.71 -1.68
C LYS A 102 12.01 8.23 -3.09
N PRO A 103 12.88 7.59 -3.91
CA PRO A 103 13.13 8.04 -5.27
C PRO A 103 11.87 7.97 -6.16
N LEU A 104 11.08 6.90 -6.06
CA LEU A 104 9.83 6.77 -6.81
C LEU A 104 8.81 7.83 -6.39
N PHE A 105 8.68 8.08 -5.08
CA PHE A 105 7.80 9.12 -4.54
C PHE A 105 8.18 10.50 -5.07
N ASP A 106 9.48 10.84 -5.12
CA ASP A 106 9.96 12.12 -5.65
C ASP A 106 9.66 12.24 -7.15
N ASP A 107 9.92 11.19 -7.93
CA ASP A 107 9.63 11.15 -9.37
C ASP A 107 8.14 11.39 -9.64
N LYS A 108 7.26 10.67 -8.93
CA LYS A 108 5.81 10.77 -9.17
C LYS A 108 5.20 12.07 -8.60
N THR A 109 5.74 12.60 -7.53
CA THR A 109 5.34 13.95 -7.08
C THR A 109 5.73 15.03 -8.09
N ALA A 110 6.89 14.92 -8.74
CA ALA A 110 7.29 15.85 -9.80
C ALA A 110 6.37 15.70 -11.04
N LEU A 111 6.00 14.48 -11.42
CA LEU A 111 5.04 14.25 -12.51
C LEU A 111 3.68 14.89 -12.20
N ILE A 112 3.13 14.64 -11.02
CA ILE A 112 1.82 15.20 -10.62
C ILE A 112 1.91 16.74 -10.54
N GLN A 113 3.03 17.29 -10.05
CA GLN A 113 3.25 18.75 -10.05
C GLN A 113 3.24 19.33 -11.46
N HIS A 114 3.84 18.64 -12.43
CA HIS A 114 3.79 19.05 -13.84
C HIS A 114 2.33 19.12 -14.36
N TRP A 115 1.48 18.15 -14.03
CA TRP A 115 0.05 18.18 -14.39
C TRP A 115 -0.71 19.34 -13.73
N VAL A 116 -0.38 19.66 -12.47
CA VAL A 116 -0.93 20.83 -11.77
C VAL A 116 -0.51 22.13 -12.46
N ASP A 117 0.78 22.26 -12.78
CA ASP A 117 1.35 23.48 -13.40
C ASP A 117 0.81 23.69 -14.84
N ALA A 118 0.50 22.60 -15.53
CA ALA A 118 -0.13 22.62 -16.85
C ALA A 118 -1.66 22.97 -16.79
N GLY A 119 -2.27 22.87 -15.60
CA GLY A 119 -3.71 23.05 -15.43
C GLY A 119 -4.55 21.84 -15.87
N ASP A 120 -3.91 20.69 -16.05
CA ASP A 120 -4.58 19.45 -16.44
C ASP A 120 -5.39 18.85 -15.29
N ILE A 121 -5.01 19.15 -14.06
CA ILE A 121 -5.75 18.87 -12.82
C ILE A 121 -5.78 20.09 -11.91
N ALA A 122 -6.74 20.12 -10.99
CA ALA A 122 -6.85 21.19 -10.00
C ALA A 122 -5.60 21.30 -9.11
N THR A 123 -5.39 22.49 -8.55
CA THR A 123 -4.24 22.75 -7.67
C THR A 123 -4.30 21.94 -6.40
N VAL A 124 -3.35 21.02 -6.23
CA VAL A 124 -3.15 20.18 -5.05
C VAL A 124 -1.66 20.06 -4.73
N ASP A 125 -1.29 19.77 -3.48
CA ASP A 125 0.06 19.32 -3.16
C ASP A 125 0.21 17.83 -3.53
N PRO A 126 1.10 17.48 -4.48
CA PRO A 126 1.24 16.09 -4.94
C PRO A 126 1.60 15.09 -3.85
N ARG A 127 2.38 15.50 -2.85
CA ARG A 127 2.79 14.65 -1.73
C ARG A 127 1.59 14.29 -0.87
N HIS A 128 0.79 15.29 -0.52
CA HIS A 128 -0.41 15.10 0.28
C HIS A 128 -1.51 14.35 -0.50
N LEU A 129 -1.55 14.51 -1.83
CA LEU A 129 -2.44 13.72 -2.68
C LEU A 129 -2.09 12.23 -2.60
N ILE A 130 -0.81 11.87 -2.77
CA ILE A 130 -0.36 10.48 -2.66
C ILE A 130 -0.65 9.90 -1.25
N PHE A 131 -0.36 10.65 -0.19
CA PHE A 131 -0.68 10.22 1.18
C PHE A 131 -2.19 10.06 1.40
N SER A 132 -3.02 10.92 0.81
CA SER A 132 -4.48 10.81 0.88
C SER A 132 -4.97 9.54 0.18
N ILE A 133 -4.41 9.20 -0.98
CA ILE A 133 -4.72 7.96 -1.68
C ILE A 133 -4.37 6.75 -0.80
N TRP A 134 -3.18 6.71 -0.22
CA TRP A 134 -2.77 5.59 0.64
C TRP A 134 -3.66 5.47 1.87
N SER A 135 -3.87 6.55 2.60
CA SER A 135 -4.66 6.53 3.83
C SER A 135 -6.12 6.15 3.60
N THR A 136 -6.75 6.63 2.52
CA THR A 136 -8.16 6.34 2.24
C THR A 136 -8.38 4.94 1.66
N THR A 137 -7.44 4.39 0.89
CA THR A 137 -7.55 3.05 0.33
C THR A 137 -7.16 1.96 1.32
N GLN A 138 -6.03 2.12 2.04
CA GLN A 138 -5.52 1.12 2.99
C GLN A 138 -6.35 1.04 4.28
N HIS A 139 -7.12 2.07 4.62
CA HIS A 139 -7.96 2.10 5.82
C HIS A 139 -8.83 0.85 5.97
N TYR A 140 -9.43 0.38 4.90
CA TYR A 140 -10.34 -0.77 4.90
C TYR A 140 -9.65 -2.11 5.26
N ALA A 141 -8.36 -2.25 5.00
CA ALA A 141 -7.57 -3.41 5.43
C ALA A 141 -6.94 -3.20 6.82
N ASP A 142 -6.29 -2.05 7.02
CA ASP A 142 -5.50 -1.79 8.23
C ASP A 142 -6.39 -1.67 9.46
N PHE A 143 -7.62 -1.16 9.29
CA PHE A 143 -8.65 -1.00 10.31
C PHE A 143 -9.87 -1.91 10.08
N GLU A 144 -9.67 -3.07 9.44
CA GLU A 144 -10.74 -4.04 9.12
C GLU A 144 -11.65 -4.36 10.32
N ALA A 145 -11.07 -4.51 11.51
CA ALA A 145 -11.83 -4.79 12.74
C ALA A 145 -12.80 -3.64 13.08
N GLN A 146 -12.38 -2.39 12.89
CA GLN A 146 -13.22 -1.22 13.13
C GLN A 146 -14.30 -1.11 12.05
N VAL A 147 -13.93 -1.25 10.78
CA VAL A 147 -14.86 -1.21 9.64
C VAL A 147 -15.92 -2.31 9.79
N GLY A 148 -15.51 -3.53 10.12
CA GLY A 148 -16.42 -4.65 10.31
C GLY A 148 -17.43 -4.48 11.44
N VAL A 149 -17.07 -3.75 12.51
CA VAL A 149 -18.01 -3.41 13.60
C VAL A 149 -18.98 -2.31 13.17
N LEU A 150 -18.47 -1.26 12.51
CA LEU A 150 -19.27 -0.09 12.14
C LEU A 150 -20.22 -0.37 10.96
N MET A 151 -19.84 -1.26 10.07
CA MET A 151 -20.61 -1.64 8.88
C MET A 151 -21.11 -3.10 8.94
N ALA A 152 -21.38 -3.58 10.16
CA ALA A 152 -21.85 -4.94 10.36
C ALA A 152 -23.20 -5.17 9.67
N GLY A 153 -23.27 -6.21 8.82
CA GLY A 153 -24.47 -6.55 8.05
C GLY A 153 -24.61 -5.84 6.71
N GLU A 154 -23.64 -4.99 6.33
CA GLU A 154 -23.58 -4.39 5.01
C GLU A 154 -22.77 -5.28 4.04
N ASP A 155 -23.34 -5.55 2.87
CA ASP A 155 -22.64 -6.21 1.77
C ASP A 155 -21.98 -5.17 0.86
N GLY A 156 -20.87 -5.53 0.20
CA GLY A 156 -20.24 -4.67 -0.81
C GLY A 156 -19.56 -3.42 -0.25
N VAL A 157 -19.07 -3.44 1.00
CA VAL A 157 -18.38 -2.30 1.64
C VAL A 157 -17.28 -1.72 0.77
N LEU A 158 -16.44 -2.57 0.16
CA LEU A 158 -15.37 -2.10 -0.73
C LEU A 158 -15.86 -1.59 -2.08
N ASP A 159 -17.01 -2.05 -2.57
CA ASP A 159 -17.62 -1.52 -3.80
C ASP A 159 -18.20 -0.13 -3.54
N GLY A 160 -18.84 0.07 -2.39
CA GLY A 160 -19.25 1.40 -1.91
C GLY A 160 -18.06 2.34 -1.72
N ALA A 161 -16.96 1.84 -1.14
CA ALA A 161 -15.71 2.59 -0.99
C ALA A 161 -15.13 3.00 -2.35
N SER A 162 -15.13 2.09 -3.34
CA SER A 162 -14.65 2.39 -4.69
C SER A 162 -15.43 3.54 -5.34
N ALA A 163 -16.75 3.48 -5.31
CA ALA A 163 -17.61 4.53 -5.85
C ALA A 163 -17.43 5.88 -5.11
N TYR A 164 -17.29 5.82 -3.78
CA TYR A 164 -17.05 7.01 -2.96
C TYR A 164 -15.70 7.66 -3.28
N LEU A 165 -14.63 6.89 -3.34
CA LEU A 165 -13.26 7.39 -3.59
C LEU A 165 -13.12 7.91 -5.02
N ASP A 166 -13.71 7.24 -6.03
CA ASP A 166 -13.75 7.75 -7.39
C ASP A 166 -14.37 9.16 -7.44
N ASN A 167 -15.58 9.32 -6.88
CA ASN A 167 -16.25 10.61 -6.85
C ASN A 167 -15.48 11.68 -6.04
N MET A 168 -14.85 11.29 -4.92
CA MET A 168 -14.06 12.19 -4.08
C MET A 168 -12.85 12.73 -4.84
N PHE A 169 -12.05 11.85 -5.45
CA PHE A 169 -10.85 12.25 -6.18
C PHE A 169 -11.19 12.97 -7.50
N ARG A 170 -12.28 12.59 -8.21
CA ARG A 170 -12.76 13.38 -9.35
C ARG A 170 -13.09 14.81 -8.97
N LYS A 171 -13.84 15.02 -7.90
CA LYS A 171 -14.18 16.37 -7.43
C LYS A 171 -12.99 17.17 -6.96
N LEU A 172 -12.00 16.51 -6.34
CA LEU A 172 -10.78 17.14 -5.87
C LEU A 172 -9.88 17.59 -7.03
N LEU A 173 -9.83 16.80 -8.12
CA LEU A 173 -8.84 16.96 -9.18
C LEU A 173 -9.37 17.60 -10.45
N THR A 174 -10.68 17.73 -10.61
CA THR A 174 -11.26 18.47 -11.76
C THR A 174 -10.97 19.96 -11.61
N PRO A 175 -10.33 20.61 -12.61
CA PRO A 175 -10.00 22.03 -12.60
C PRO A 175 -11.22 22.97 -12.42
#